data_a9b03a13d0f6d7ac834c488cb8fac333
#
_entry.id   a9b03a13d0f6d7ac834c488cb8fac333
#
_cell.length_a   1.000
_cell.length_b   1.000
_cell.length_c   1.000
_cell.angle_alpha   90.00
_cell.angle_beta   90.00
_cell.angle_gamma   90.00
#
_symmetry.space_group_name_H-M   'P 1'
#
loop_
_entity.id
_entity.type
_entity.pdbx_description
1 polymer ?
#
loop_
_entity_poly.entity_id
_entity_poly.type
_entity_poly.pdbx_seq_one_letter_code
_entity_poly.pdbx_strand_id
1 'polypeptide(L)'
;MTELNNIALKILEKGKGILAADESTGTMTKRLEGVNIISTPENRLLFRETLFSSLSMTECIGGVILYDETIKQKSSEKIMIPELISNMGSYPGIKVDTGAKVLSGSPDEKITEGLDGLRERLKAVSYTHLTLPTKAS
;
A
#
# COMPACT_ATOMS: atom_id res chain seq x y z
N MET A 1 16.96 -20.09 -6.02
CA MET A 1 15.94 -19.27 -5.31
C MET A 1 14.85 -18.87 -6.28
N THR A 2 13.60 -18.86 -5.85
CA THR A 2 12.48 -18.38 -6.67
C THR A 2 12.51 -16.86 -6.79
N GLU A 3 11.84 -16.30 -7.79
CA GLU A 3 11.67 -14.85 -7.95
C GLU A 3 11.08 -14.20 -6.70
N LEU A 4 10.10 -14.85 -6.06
CA LEU A 4 9.50 -14.38 -4.81
C LEU A 4 10.50 -14.28 -3.65
N ASN A 5 11.42 -15.23 -3.54
CA ASN A 5 12.47 -15.19 -2.52
C ASN A 5 13.41 -14.00 -2.75
N ASN A 6 13.74 -13.71 -3.99
CA ASN A 6 14.61 -12.58 -4.33
C ASN A 6 13.92 -11.24 -4.01
N ILE A 7 12.62 -11.11 -4.28
CA ILE A 7 11.82 -9.93 -3.92
C ILE A 7 11.78 -9.77 -2.40
N ALA A 8 11.50 -10.84 -1.65
CA ALA A 8 11.46 -10.79 -0.19
C ALA A 8 12.81 -10.34 0.41
N LEU A 9 13.92 -10.85 -0.11
CA LEU A 9 15.27 -10.43 0.32
C LEU A 9 15.55 -8.96 0.00
N LYS A 10 15.10 -8.45 -1.13
CA LYS A 10 15.26 -7.04 -1.51
C LYS A 10 14.42 -6.11 -0.63
N ILE A 11 13.19 -6.50 -0.29
CA ILE A 11 12.33 -5.73 0.64
C ILE A 11 13.01 -5.59 2.01
N LEU A 12 13.68 -6.65 2.47
CA LEU A 12 14.34 -6.73 3.77
C LEU A 12 15.86 -6.49 3.69
N GLU A 13 16.34 -5.86 2.65
CA GLU A 13 17.75 -5.52 2.52
C GLU A 13 18.25 -4.71 3.70
N LYS A 14 19.52 -4.88 4.07
CA LYS A 14 20.10 -4.21 5.23
C LYS A 14 19.89 -2.70 5.20
N GLY A 15 19.31 -2.18 6.25
CA GLY A 15 18.99 -0.76 6.39
C GLY A 15 17.61 -0.36 5.83
N LYS A 16 16.86 -1.30 5.24
CA LYS A 16 15.52 -1.05 4.73
C LYS A 16 14.44 -1.66 5.62
N GLY A 17 13.30 -0.99 5.68
CA GLY A 17 12.10 -1.43 6.37
C GLY A 17 10.87 -1.41 5.47
N ILE A 18 9.74 -1.79 6.03
CA ILE A 18 8.44 -1.74 5.36
C ILE A 18 7.64 -0.57 5.94
N LEU A 19 7.18 0.31 5.06
CA LEU A 19 6.29 1.41 5.43
C LEU A 19 4.84 0.93 5.36
N ALA A 20 4.14 0.93 6.48
CA ALA A 20 2.68 0.72 6.52
C ALA A 20 1.98 2.06 6.23
N ALA A 21 1.47 2.22 5.01
CA ALA A 21 0.69 3.36 4.55
C ALA A 21 -0.72 2.92 4.14
N ASP A 22 -1.24 1.93 4.85
CA ASP A 22 -2.48 1.21 4.56
C ASP A 22 -3.65 1.60 5.47
N GLU A 23 -3.56 2.74 6.13
CA GLU A 23 -4.64 3.25 6.97
C GLU A 23 -5.96 3.27 6.18
N SER A 24 -6.99 2.69 6.78
CA SER A 24 -8.35 2.76 6.22
C SER A 24 -8.82 4.21 6.13
N THR A 25 -9.82 4.46 5.29
CA THR A 25 -10.44 5.79 5.17
C THR A 25 -10.83 6.36 6.53
N GLY A 26 -11.43 5.56 7.41
CA GLY A 26 -11.81 6.02 8.75
C GLY A 26 -10.60 6.41 9.63
N THR A 27 -9.50 5.68 9.53
CA THR A 27 -8.28 6.02 10.27
C THR A 27 -7.64 7.30 9.73
N MET A 28 -7.55 7.43 8.40
CA MET A 28 -7.04 8.66 7.79
C MET A 28 -7.90 9.87 8.09
N THR A 29 -9.22 9.70 8.08
CA THR A 29 -10.17 10.77 8.45
C THR A 29 -9.87 11.31 9.85
N LYS A 30 -9.74 10.43 10.84
CA LYS A 30 -9.40 10.85 12.20
C LYS A 30 -8.06 11.61 12.29
N ARG A 31 -7.07 11.21 11.50
CA ARG A 31 -5.76 11.89 11.48
C ARG A 31 -5.84 13.27 10.86
N LEU A 32 -6.52 13.41 9.72
CA LEU A 32 -6.65 14.68 9.01
C LEU A 32 -7.53 15.66 9.78
N GLU A 33 -8.66 15.21 10.31
CA GLU A 33 -9.54 16.03 11.16
C GLU A 33 -8.83 16.51 12.44
N GLY A 34 -7.95 15.68 13.00
CA GLY A 34 -7.13 16.04 14.16
C GLY A 34 -6.21 17.24 13.91
N VAL A 35 -5.93 17.57 12.66
CA VAL A 35 -5.16 18.76 12.23
C VAL A 35 -6.02 19.75 11.41
N ASN A 36 -7.33 19.66 11.53
CA ASN A 36 -8.31 20.52 10.87
C ASN A 36 -8.29 20.46 9.33
N ILE A 37 -7.97 19.31 8.78
CA ILE A 37 -8.02 19.06 7.34
C ILE A 37 -9.21 18.14 7.04
N ILE A 38 -10.03 18.54 6.07
CA ILE A 38 -11.18 17.73 5.61
C ILE A 38 -10.66 16.47 4.91
N SER A 39 -11.21 15.32 5.27
CA SER A 39 -10.82 14.02 4.68
C SER A 39 -11.49 13.80 3.33
N THR A 40 -10.95 14.41 2.29
CA THR A 40 -11.31 14.09 0.91
C THR A 40 -10.36 13.03 0.33
N PRO A 41 -10.72 12.33 -0.76
CA PRO A 41 -9.79 11.43 -1.45
C PRO A 41 -8.48 12.13 -1.84
N GLU A 42 -8.55 13.38 -2.28
CA GLU A 42 -7.41 14.21 -2.68
C GLU A 42 -6.49 14.51 -1.49
N ASN A 43 -7.05 14.90 -0.35
CA ASN A 43 -6.28 15.19 0.85
C ASN A 43 -5.63 13.92 1.44
N ARG A 44 -6.32 12.79 1.39
CA ARG A 44 -5.73 11.50 1.78
C ARG A 44 -4.59 11.10 0.84
N LEU A 45 -4.77 11.32 -0.46
CA LEU A 45 -3.73 11.08 -1.46
C LEU A 45 -2.53 12.01 -1.23
N LEU A 46 -2.75 13.29 -1.05
CA LEU A 46 -1.68 14.28 -0.83
C LEU A 46 -0.80 13.90 0.38
N PHE A 47 -1.43 13.47 1.47
CA PHE A 47 -0.69 12.99 2.65
C PHE A 47 0.24 11.83 2.28
N ARG A 48 -0.26 10.83 1.57
CA ARG A 48 0.49 9.63 1.18
C ARG A 48 1.54 9.94 0.11
N GLU A 49 1.19 10.72 -0.90
CA GLU A 49 2.11 11.12 -1.95
C GLU A 49 3.32 11.89 -1.39
N THR A 50 3.11 12.74 -0.40
CA THR A 50 4.20 13.46 0.27
C THR A 50 5.21 12.51 0.90
N LEU A 51 4.74 11.40 1.50
CA LEU A 51 5.63 10.37 2.03
C LEU A 51 6.35 9.62 0.90
N PHE A 52 5.62 9.21 -0.14
CA PHE A 52 6.16 8.38 -1.22
C PHE A 52 7.13 9.12 -2.13
N SER A 53 7.02 10.45 -2.20
CA SER A 53 7.92 11.31 -2.99
C SER A 53 9.14 11.77 -2.20
N SER A 54 9.29 11.37 -0.95
CA SER A 54 10.46 11.71 -0.14
C SER A 54 11.72 11.03 -0.66
N LEU A 55 12.80 11.78 -0.76
CA LEU A 55 14.11 11.24 -1.16
C LEU A 55 14.59 10.11 -0.25
N SER A 56 14.24 10.15 1.04
CA SER A 56 14.59 9.10 2.00
C SER A 56 13.92 7.76 1.72
N MET A 57 12.87 7.72 0.89
CA MET A 57 12.23 6.45 0.47
C MET A 57 13.24 5.48 -0.15
N THR A 58 14.08 5.97 -1.04
CA THR A 58 15.07 5.12 -1.74
C THR A 58 16.10 4.51 -0.81
N GLU A 59 16.40 5.18 0.29
CA GLU A 59 17.45 4.78 1.23
C GLU A 59 16.97 3.79 2.30
N CYS A 60 15.75 3.98 2.81
CA CYS A 60 15.30 3.28 4.01
C CYS A 60 14.03 2.43 3.84
N ILE A 61 13.33 2.51 2.71
CA ILE A 61 12.08 1.78 2.50
C ILE A 61 12.24 0.74 1.38
N GLY A 62 12.10 -0.54 1.74
CA GLY A 62 12.12 -1.65 0.80
C GLY A 62 10.75 -2.04 0.28
N GLY A 63 9.70 -1.80 1.06
CA GLY A 63 8.32 -2.10 0.68
C GLY A 63 7.33 -1.12 1.31
N VAL A 64 6.18 -0.94 0.65
CA VAL A 64 5.09 -0.07 1.12
C VAL A 64 3.80 -0.85 1.08
N ILE A 65 3.06 -0.90 2.18
CA ILE A 65 1.72 -1.47 2.22
C ILE A 65 0.73 -0.35 1.90
N LEU A 66 -0.08 -0.54 0.85
CA LEU A 66 -1.07 0.43 0.38
C LEU A 66 -2.49 0.02 0.77
N TYR A 67 -3.36 1.02 0.91
CA TYR A 67 -4.79 0.84 1.02
C TYR A 67 -5.43 0.75 -0.38
N ASP A 68 -6.55 0.02 -0.51
CA ASP A 68 -7.21 -0.24 -1.81
C ASP A 68 -7.55 1.05 -2.60
N GLU A 69 -7.98 2.11 -1.91
CA GLU A 69 -8.20 3.42 -2.55
C GLU A 69 -6.93 3.94 -3.22
N THR A 70 -5.80 3.86 -2.52
CA THR A 70 -4.53 4.46 -2.94
C THR A 70 -3.92 3.76 -4.15
N ILE A 71 -4.07 2.45 -4.28
CA ILE A 71 -3.54 1.72 -5.45
C ILE A 71 -4.20 2.12 -6.77
N LYS A 72 -5.37 2.73 -6.70
CA LYS A 72 -6.16 3.19 -7.87
C LYS A 72 -5.97 4.67 -8.16
N GLN A 73 -5.24 5.39 -7.32
CA GLN A 73 -5.02 6.83 -7.45
C GLN A 73 -3.74 7.13 -8.26
N LYS A 74 -3.70 8.33 -8.80
CA LYS A 74 -2.54 8.87 -9.50
C LYS A 74 -1.95 10.02 -8.71
N SER A 75 -0.64 10.12 -8.74
CA SER A 75 0.11 11.25 -8.19
C SER A 75 -0.22 12.57 -8.91
N SER A 76 0.27 13.67 -8.38
CA SER A 76 0.23 14.99 -9.03
C SER A 76 0.83 14.98 -10.43
N GLU A 77 1.82 14.11 -10.68
CA GLU A 77 2.45 13.89 -11.99
C GLU A 77 1.68 12.89 -12.87
N LYS A 78 0.48 12.48 -12.47
CA LYS A 78 -0.39 11.52 -13.17
C LYS A 78 0.18 10.10 -13.30
N ILE A 79 1.16 9.76 -12.47
CA ILE A 79 1.72 8.41 -12.36
C ILE A 79 0.88 7.61 -11.34
N MET A 80 0.58 6.36 -11.62
CA MET A 80 -0.11 5.48 -10.65
C MET A 80 0.75 5.34 -9.39
N ILE A 81 0.12 5.39 -8.21
CA ILE A 81 0.87 5.33 -6.94
C ILE A 81 1.75 4.08 -6.82
N PRO A 82 1.31 2.86 -7.19
CA PRO A 82 2.22 1.71 -7.19
C PRO A 82 3.44 1.87 -8.11
N GLU A 83 3.27 2.51 -9.26
CA GLU A 83 4.37 2.81 -10.19
C GLU A 83 5.32 3.86 -9.59
N LEU A 84 4.80 4.90 -8.95
CA LEU A 84 5.61 5.89 -8.24
C LEU A 84 6.51 5.21 -7.20
N ILE A 85 5.97 4.30 -6.40
CA ILE A 85 6.71 3.56 -5.39
C ILE A 85 7.79 2.67 -6.03
N SER A 86 7.46 2.00 -7.13
CA SER A 86 8.43 1.18 -7.86
C SER A 86 9.57 2.02 -8.45
N ASN A 87 9.27 3.20 -8.96
CA ASN A 87 10.27 4.15 -9.49
C ASN A 87 11.21 4.67 -8.40
N MET A 88 10.74 4.71 -7.15
CA MET A 88 11.56 5.06 -5.97
C MET A 88 12.38 3.85 -5.45
N GLY A 89 12.33 2.70 -6.11
CA GLY A 89 13.09 1.51 -5.73
C GLY A 89 12.47 0.67 -4.61
N SER A 90 11.22 0.92 -4.24
CA SER A 90 10.48 0.15 -3.24
C SER A 90 9.46 -0.77 -3.89
N TYR A 91 9.03 -1.80 -3.17
CA TYR A 91 8.00 -2.74 -3.64
C TYR A 91 6.64 -2.35 -3.06
N PRO A 92 5.64 -2.02 -3.90
CA PRO A 92 4.30 -1.78 -3.44
C PRO A 92 3.60 -3.08 -3.05
N GLY A 93 2.88 -3.05 -1.95
CA GLY A 93 2.02 -4.12 -1.45
C GLY A 93 0.62 -3.60 -1.15
N ILE A 94 -0.26 -4.47 -0.71
CA ILE A 94 -1.65 -4.15 -0.42
C ILE A 94 -2.07 -4.68 0.95
N LYS A 95 -2.87 -3.90 1.65
CA LYS A 95 -3.60 -4.34 2.83
C LYS A 95 -4.56 -5.47 2.46
N VAL A 96 -4.35 -6.65 3.05
CA VAL A 96 -5.16 -7.83 2.76
C VAL A 96 -6.35 -7.99 3.72
N ASP A 97 -6.27 -7.43 4.94
CA ASP A 97 -7.37 -7.49 5.89
C ASP A 97 -8.45 -6.44 5.63
N THR A 98 -9.67 -6.74 6.06
CA THR A 98 -10.83 -5.84 6.06
C THR A 98 -11.25 -5.42 7.48
N GLY A 99 -10.38 -5.65 8.46
CA GLY A 99 -10.56 -5.28 9.85
C GLY A 99 -10.99 -6.44 10.75
N ALA A 100 -10.98 -6.17 12.05
CA ALA A 100 -11.38 -7.11 13.08
C ALA A 100 -12.88 -6.98 13.37
N LYS A 101 -13.59 -8.09 13.32
CA LYS A 101 -15.02 -8.23 13.62
C LYS A 101 -15.22 -9.05 14.88
N VAL A 102 -16.32 -8.82 15.57
CA VAL A 102 -16.71 -9.65 16.73
C VAL A 102 -16.95 -11.07 16.23
N LEU A 103 -16.36 -12.05 16.90
CA LEU A 103 -16.56 -13.46 16.60
C LEU A 103 -17.99 -13.87 16.97
N SER A 104 -18.68 -14.50 16.03
CA SER A 104 -20.05 -14.98 16.28
C SER A 104 -20.06 -15.98 17.44
N GLY A 105 -20.90 -15.75 18.44
CA GLY A 105 -20.98 -16.58 19.66
C GLY A 105 -19.94 -16.24 20.73
N SER A 106 -19.03 -15.32 20.52
CA SER A 106 -18.00 -14.90 21.49
C SER A 106 -17.84 -13.37 21.45
N PRO A 107 -18.66 -12.61 22.18
CA PRO A 107 -18.70 -11.14 22.09
C PRO A 107 -17.39 -10.46 22.52
N ASP A 108 -16.58 -11.13 23.33
CA ASP A 108 -15.30 -10.62 23.82
C ASP A 108 -14.11 -10.98 22.91
N GLU A 109 -14.36 -11.78 21.86
CA GLU A 109 -13.33 -12.20 20.91
C GLU A 109 -13.54 -11.56 19.54
N LYS A 110 -12.45 -11.38 18.81
CA LYS A 110 -12.49 -10.83 17.45
C LYS A 110 -11.78 -11.75 16.47
N ILE A 111 -12.27 -11.78 15.26
CA ILE A 111 -11.63 -12.41 14.11
C ILE A 111 -11.26 -11.35 13.08
N THR A 112 -10.08 -11.45 12.52
CA THR A 112 -9.67 -10.60 11.39
C THR A 112 -10.19 -11.21 10.10
N GLU A 113 -10.97 -10.44 9.35
CA GLU A 113 -11.48 -10.81 8.04
C GLU A 113 -10.59 -10.26 6.92
N GLY A 114 -10.73 -10.80 5.71
CA GLY A 114 -9.97 -10.31 4.55
C GLY A 114 -9.86 -11.28 3.38
N LEU A 115 -10.39 -12.50 3.52
CA LEU A 115 -10.33 -13.49 2.45
C LEU A 115 -11.33 -13.23 1.32
N ASP A 116 -12.50 -12.65 1.65
CA ASP A 116 -13.51 -12.33 0.66
C ASP A 116 -13.02 -11.21 -0.27
N GLY A 117 -13.08 -11.45 -1.58
CA GLY A 117 -12.60 -10.52 -2.59
C GLY A 117 -11.06 -10.31 -2.63
N LEU A 118 -10.28 -11.11 -1.88
CA LEU A 118 -8.83 -10.97 -1.83
C LEU A 118 -8.17 -11.22 -3.18
N ARG A 119 -8.65 -12.20 -3.94
CA ARG A 119 -8.09 -12.51 -5.27
C ARG A 119 -8.22 -11.33 -6.21
N GLU A 120 -9.36 -10.66 -6.21
CA GLU A 120 -9.63 -9.48 -7.03
C GLU A 120 -8.72 -8.31 -6.64
N ARG A 121 -8.53 -8.08 -5.34
CA ARG A 121 -7.61 -7.06 -4.84
C ARG A 121 -6.16 -7.36 -5.21
N LEU A 122 -5.71 -8.59 -5.03
CA LEU A 122 -4.37 -9.03 -5.43
C LEU A 122 -4.17 -8.91 -6.94
N LYS A 123 -5.18 -9.25 -7.73
CA LYS A 123 -5.15 -9.10 -9.19
C LYS A 123 -5.02 -7.63 -9.59
N ALA A 124 -5.74 -6.72 -8.95
CA ALA A 124 -5.64 -5.29 -9.21
C ALA A 124 -4.22 -4.76 -8.94
N VAL A 125 -3.56 -5.19 -7.87
CA VAL A 125 -2.16 -4.85 -7.58
C VAL A 125 -1.22 -5.48 -8.61
N SER A 126 -1.44 -6.75 -8.94
CA SER A 126 -0.63 -7.48 -9.91
C SER A 126 -0.60 -6.83 -11.29
N TYR A 127 -1.73 -6.30 -11.77
CA TYR A 127 -1.78 -5.58 -13.05
C TYR A 127 -0.98 -4.28 -13.05
N THR A 128 -0.87 -3.61 -11.92
CA THR A 128 -0.04 -2.41 -11.79
C THR A 128 1.45 -2.72 -11.66
N HIS A 129 1.80 -3.97 -11.32
CA HIS A 129 3.18 -4.45 -11.21
C HIS A 129 3.67 -5.23 -12.42
N LEU A 130 2.78 -5.83 -13.18
CA LEU A 130 3.06 -6.72 -14.29
C LEU A 130 3.01 -6.03 -15.67
N THR A 131 3.13 -4.74 -15.76
CA THR A 131 3.82 -4.21 -16.92
C THR A 131 5.31 -4.53 -16.76
N LEU A 132 5.62 -5.81 -16.72
CA LEU A 132 6.94 -6.27 -17.12
C LEU A 132 7.25 -5.58 -18.44
N PRO A 133 8.46 -5.00 -18.60
CA PRO A 133 8.88 -4.60 -19.91
C PRO A 133 8.69 -5.84 -20.79
N THR A 134 7.76 -5.78 -21.70
CA THR A 134 7.74 -6.67 -22.84
C THR A 134 9.15 -6.64 -23.37
N LYS A 135 9.87 -7.74 -23.24
CA LYS A 135 11.14 -7.87 -23.92
C LYS A 135 10.88 -7.43 -25.34
N ALA A 136 11.39 -6.28 -25.69
CA ALA A 136 11.61 -5.95 -27.08
C ALA A 136 12.50 -7.09 -27.61
N SER A 137 11.90 -7.94 -28.41
CA SER A 137 12.61 -8.94 -29.19
C SER A 137 13.54 -8.24 -30.16
#